data_90696b2fd090d0c83b70b2029b6e4b41
#
_entry.id   90696b2fd090d0c83b70b2029b6e4b41
#
_cell.length_a   1.000
_cell.length_b   1.000
_cell.length_c   1.000
_cell.angle_alpha   90.00
_cell.angle_beta   90.00
_cell.angle_gamma   90.00
#
_symmetry.space_group_name_H-M   'P 1'
#
loop_
_entity.id
_entity.type
_entity.pdbx_description
1 polymer ?
#
loop_
_entity_poly.entity_id
_entity_poly.type
_entity_poly.pdbx_seq_one_letter_code
_entity_poly.pdbx_strand_id
1 'polypeptide(L)'
;MLFRQLYDATSSTYTYLLADESSQQALLIDPVFEQVQRDLALLQELGLTLKLVVDTHAHADHVTAAWLLKQKTGCAIASAAVINADHVDLPLKHGQRFGVQGVELEARATPGHTDGCMSYILSDQSMVFTGDTLLIRGCGRSDFQQGNASTLYHSITEQLFSLPDTCAVFPAHDYNGRTQSTIGEEKQFNARVGGQANETDFVGYMKAMQLPHPKKIDEAVPANLRSGCPEDGKVPGEADWADLRITFAGVPEVEPEWLIQNQPSVSVLDVREPDEVIEGECPQGLHSQHIPLGQLRDRVDEVAQDKPVITLCRSGRRSAMAVSILKEHGREKVASLRGGLLKMNA
;
A
#
# COMPACT_ATOMS: atom_id res chain seq x y z
N MET A 1 4.60 -3.57 -19.14
CA MET A 1 4.75 -3.16 -17.73
C MET A 1 3.38 -3.08 -17.07
N LEU A 2 3.22 -3.65 -15.90
CA LEU A 2 2.03 -3.52 -15.06
C LEU A 2 2.23 -2.35 -14.10
N PHE A 3 1.21 -1.49 -13.96
CA PHE A 3 1.19 -0.34 -13.06
C PHE A 3 -0.07 -0.34 -12.20
N ARG A 4 0.06 -0.06 -10.90
CA ARG A 4 -1.08 0.17 -9.99
C ARG A 4 -0.76 1.34 -9.08
N GLN A 5 -1.77 2.19 -8.87
CA GLN A 5 -1.77 3.27 -7.89
C GLN A 5 -2.70 2.86 -6.75
N LEU A 6 -2.17 2.79 -5.54
CA LEU A 6 -2.87 2.31 -4.35
C LEU A 6 -3.00 3.46 -3.36
N TYR A 7 -4.21 3.75 -2.92
CA TYR A 7 -4.48 4.88 -2.03
C TYR A 7 -4.62 4.45 -0.58
N ASP A 8 -3.97 5.18 0.33
CA ASP A 8 -4.24 5.13 1.76
C ASP A 8 -5.06 6.35 2.17
N ALA A 9 -6.29 6.12 2.64
CA ALA A 9 -7.21 7.19 3.00
C ALA A 9 -6.82 7.91 4.30
N THR A 10 -6.02 7.27 5.17
CA THR A 10 -5.64 7.82 6.48
C THR A 10 -4.57 8.90 6.34
N SER A 11 -3.55 8.65 5.53
CA SER A 11 -2.46 9.59 5.25
C SER A 11 -2.65 10.37 3.95
N SER A 12 -3.63 9.98 3.11
CA SER A 12 -3.82 10.49 1.75
C SER A 12 -2.62 10.19 0.83
N THR A 13 -1.91 9.09 1.11
CA THR A 13 -0.71 8.67 0.39
C THR A 13 -1.06 7.75 -0.77
N TYR A 14 -0.33 7.88 -1.85
CA TYR A 14 -0.29 6.92 -2.95
C TYR A 14 0.95 6.04 -2.86
N THR A 15 0.74 4.73 -2.76
CA THR A 15 1.75 3.72 -3.02
C THR A 15 1.68 3.30 -4.48
N TYR A 16 2.82 3.13 -5.14
CA TYR A 16 2.88 2.72 -6.54
C TYR A 16 3.51 1.34 -6.70
N LEU A 17 2.81 0.45 -7.41
CA LEU A 17 3.32 -0.84 -7.83
C LEU A 17 3.70 -0.79 -9.31
N LEU A 18 4.96 -1.07 -9.60
CA LEU A 18 5.46 -1.28 -10.96
C LEU A 18 5.98 -2.72 -11.08
N ALA A 19 5.61 -3.40 -12.16
CA ALA A 19 6.08 -4.76 -12.39
C ALA A 19 6.27 -5.07 -13.87
N ASP A 20 7.18 -5.98 -14.15
CA ASP A 20 7.30 -6.59 -15.47
C ASP A 20 6.53 -7.91 -15.51
N GLU A 21 5.58 -8.01 -16.44
CA GLU A 21 4.71 -9.17 -16.57
C GLU A 21 5.44 -10.43 -17.06
N SER A 22 6.57 -10.27 -17.74
CA SER A 22 7.35 -11.40 -18.27
C SER A 22 8.24 -12.04 -17.21
N SER A 23 8.89 -11.25 -16.37
CA SER A 23 9.74 -11.72 -15.26
C SER A 23 8.98 -11.90 -13.95
N GLN A 24 7.77 -11.36 -13.87
CA GLN A 24 6.94 -11.29 -12.66
C GLN A 24 7.63 -10.57 -11.49
N GLN A 25 8.66 -9.76 -11.77
CA GLN A 25 9.34 -8.97 -10.75
C GLN A 25 8.65 -7.62 -10.56
N ALA A 26 8.52 -7.23 -9.29
CA ALA A 26 7.83 -6.02 -8.90
C ALA A 26 8.67 -5.15 -7.97
N LEU A 27 8.40 -3.84 -8.00
CA LEU A 27 8.83 -2.88 -6.99
C LEU A 27 7.63 -2.08 -6.46
N LEU A 28 7.76 -1.58 -5.24
CA LEU A 28 6.81 -0.66 -4.61
C LEU A 28 7.51 0.66 -4.29
N ILE A 29 6.81 1.78 -4.54
CA ILE A 29 7.24 3.13 -4.17
C ILE A 29 6.30 3.64 -3.07
N ASP A 30 6.85 4.17 -1.98
CA ASP A 30 6.17 4.76 -0.83
C ASP A 30 5.07 3.84 -0.22
N PRO A 31 5.39 2.60 0.19
CA PRO A 31 4.42 1.71 0.80
C PRO A 31 4.13 2.11 2.25
N VAL A 32 2.84 2.09 2.63
CA VAL A 32 2.34 2.45 3.98
C VAL A 32 2.30 1.23 4.90
N PHE A 33 2.83 1.36 6.13
CA PHE A 33 2.96 0.27 7.10
C PHE A 33 1.63 -0.46 7.37
N GLU A 34 0.57 0.28 7.59
CA GLU A 34 -0.77 -0.27 7.86
C GLU A 34 -1.39 -0.97 6.63
N GLN A 35 -0.85 -0.72 5.42
CA GLN A 35 -1.34 -1.30 4.17
C GLN A 35 -0.56 -2.53 3.69
N VAL A 36 0.41 -3.03 4.48
CA VAL A 36 1.25 -4.19 4.13
C VAL A 36 0.43 -5.40 3.68
N GLN A 37 -0.66 -5.73 4.38
CA GLN A 37 -1.48 -6.89 4.03
C GLN A 37 -2.16 -6.71 2.67
N ARG A 38 -2.64 -5.51 2.37
CA ARG A 38 -3.20 -5.14 1.05
C ARG A 38 -2.16 -5.34 -0.06
N ASP A 39 -0.96 -4.82 0.15
CA ASP A 39 0.10 -4.82 -0.85
C ASP A 39 0.60 -6.24 -1.11
N LEU A 40 0.80 -7.04 -0.06
CA LEU A 40 1.15 -8.46 -0.18
C LEU A 40 0.05 -9.27 -0.86
N ALA A 41 -1.21 -9.01 -0.54
CA ALA A 41 -2.35 -9.67 -1.18
C ALA A 41 -2.39 -9.38 -2.69
N LEU A 42 -2.20 -8.11 -3.07
CA LEU A 42 -2.17 -7.71 -4.48
C LEU A 42 -1.03 -8.40 -5.24
N LEU A 43 0.18 -8.40 -4.67
CA LEU A 43 1.33 -9.10 -5.26
C LEU A 43 1.02 -10.58 -5.48
N GLN A 44 0.44 -11.22 -4.49
CA GLN A 44 0.10 -12.65 -4.56
C GLN A 44 -1.02 -12.94 -5.58
N GLU A 45 -2.08 -12.12 -5.62
CA GLU A 45 -3.18 -12.28 -6.58
C GLU A 45 -2.72 -12.09 -8.04
N LEU A 46 -1.74 -11.21 -8.24
CA LEU A 46 -1.13 -10.96 -9.56
C LEU A 46 0.04 -11.90 -9.89
N GLY A 47 0.41 -12.81 -8.98
CA GLY A 47 1.54 -13.74 -9.17
C GLY A 47 2.90 -13.04 -9.25
N LEU A 48 3.06 -11.90 -8.57
CA LEU A 48 4.25 -11.07 -8.61
C LEU A 48 5.20 -11.36 -7.45
N THR A 49 6.50 -11.26 -7.71
CA THR A 49 7.56 -11.35 -6.70
C THR A 49 8.11 -9.95 -6.41
N LEU A 50 7.92 -9.45 -5.20
CA LEU A 50 8.50 -8.18 -4.76
C LEU A 50 10.02 -8.31 -4.64
N LYS A 51 10.77 -7.49 -5.36
CA LYS A 51 12.24 -7.45 -5.35
C LYS A 51 12.79 -6.19 -4.72
N LEU A 52 12.05 -5.10 -4.76
CA LEU A 52 12.53 -3.81 -4.31
C LEU A 52 11.38 -2.98 -3.71
N VAL A 53 11.67 -2.30 -2.62
CA VAL A 53 10.87 -1.21 -2.06
C VAL A 53 11.72 0.05 -2.08
N VAL A 54 11.14 1.19 -2.44
CA VAL A 54 11.84 2.47 -2.44
C VAL A 54 10.95 3.58 -1.90
N ASP A 55 11.49 4.40 -1.00
CA ASP A 55 10.80 5.58 -0.48
C ASP A 55 11.34 6.84 -1.17
N THR A 56 10.46 7.77 -1.53
CA THR A 56 10.82 9.05 -2.15
C THR A 56 11.50 9.99 -1.15
N HIS A 57 11.12 9.91 0.13
CA HIS A 57 11.68 10.70 1.22
C HIS A 57 11.36 10.08 2.58
N ALA A 58 11.84 10.65 3.68
CA ALA A 58 11.41 10.28 5.02
C ALA A 58 10.06 10.95 5.32
N HIS A 59 8.97 10.22 5.17
CA HIS A 59 7.59 10.69 5.34
C HIS A 59 7.30 11.17 6.78
N ALA A 60 6.44 12.19 6.93
CA ALA A 60 6.04 12.76 8.21
C ALA A 60 4.58 12.44 8.60
N ASP A 61 3.83 11.79 7.73
CA ASP A 61 2.40 11.52 7.83
C ASP A 61 2.06 10.05 8.04
N HIS A 62 2.96 9.15 7.66
CA HIS A 62 2.84 7.70 7.85
C HIS A 62 4.21 7.03 8.05
N VAL A 63 4.19 5.81 8.60
CA VAL A 63 5.37 4.94 8.67
C VAL A 63 5.46 4.13 7.40
N THR A 64 6.66 4.05 6.80
CA THR A 64 6.91 3.18 5.63
C THR A 64 6.82 1.70 5.99
N ALA A 65 6.31 0.91 5.04
CA ALA A 65 6.28 -0.54 5.15
C ALA A 65 7.59 -1.24 4.75
N ALA A 66 8.62 -0.50 4.38
CA ALA A 66 9.82 -1.04 3.72
C ALA A 66 10.46 -2.18 4.49
N TRP A 67 10.74 -2.00 5.80
CA TRP A 67 11.34 -3.06 6.62
C TRP A 67 10.42 -4.28 6.76
N LEU A 68 9.13 -4.07 6.99
CA LEU A 68 8.17 -5.17 7.17
C LEU A 68 7.99 -5.99 5.89
N LEU A 69 7.94 -5.33 4.73
CA LEU A 69 7.92 -5.99 3.42
C LEU A 69 9.21 -6.79 3.19
N LYS A 70 10.38 -6.24 3.56
CA LYS A 70 11.66 -6.97 3.51
C LYS A 70 11.64 -8.24 4.38
N GLN A 71 11.11 -8.15 5.62
CA GLN A 71 11.00 -9.32 6.50
C GLN A 71 10.11 -10.42 5.91
N LYS A 72 9.02 -10.02 5.24
CA LYS A 72 8.03 -10.97 4.69
C LYS A 72 8.39 -11.53 3.31
N THR A 73 9.14 -10.79 2.49
CA THR A 73 9.38 -11.16 1.08
C THR A 73 10.87 -11.35 0.72
N GLY A 74 11.77 -10.85 1.55
CA GLY A 74 13.20 -10.81 1.24
C GLY A 74 13.58 -9.75 0.21
N CYS A 75 12.72 -8.77 -0.08
CA CYS A 75 13.01 -7.68 -1.02
C CYS A 75 14.14 -6.77 -0.48
N ALA A 76 14.81 -6.06 -1.38
CA ALA A 76 15.74 -4.99 -1.01
C ALA A 76 15.00 -3.70 -0.68
N ILE A 77 15.63 -2.84 0.13
CA ILE A 77 15.16 -1.49 0.46
C ILE A 77 16.09 -0.47 -0.18
N ALA A 78 15.53 0.51 -0.88
CA ALA A 78 16.24 1.66 -1.43
C ALA A 78 15.69 2.97 -0.86
N SER A 79 16.55 3.94 -0.67
CA SER A 79 16.21 5.33 -0.33
C SER A 79 17.36 6.27 -0.68
N ALA A 80 17.14 7.57 -0.62
CA ALA A 80 18.21 8.55 -0.84
C ALA A 80 19.39 8.33 0.13
N ALA A 81 20.60 8.28 -0.39
CA ALA A 81 21.81 8.08 0.42
C ALA A 81 21.97 9.14 1.54
N VAL A 82 21.49 10.35 1.31
CA VAL A 82 21.58 11.48 2.26
C VAL A 82 20.69 11.28 3.50
N ILE A 83 19.58 10.53 3.38
CA ILE A 83 18.69 10.21 4.52
C ILE A 83 19.45 9.36 5.56
N ASN A 84 20.36 8.51 5.10
CA ASN A 84 21.14 7.60 5.94
C ASN A 84 20.26 6.77 6.88
N ALA A 85 19.14 6.27 6.35
CA ALA A 85 18.22 5.42 7.11
C ALA A 85 18.80 4.01 7.33
N ASP A 86 18.48 3.41 8.47
CA ASP A 86 18.86 2.03 8.78
C ASP A 86 18.17 1.03 7.84
N HIS A 87 18.74 -0.16 7.69
CA HIS A 87 18.23 -1.29 6.89
C HIS A 87 18.18 -1.08 5.38
N VAL A 88 18.68 0.05 4.86
CA VAL A 88 18.76 0.34 3.42
C VAL A 88 19.84 -0.51 2.76
N ASP A 89 19.47 -1.28 1.74
CA ASP A 89 20.39 -2.10 0.96
C ASP A 89 20.99 -1.31 -0.22
N LEU A 90 20.22 -0.39 -0.79
CA LEU A 90 20.58 0.38 -1.96
C LEU A 90 20.45 1.90 -1.67
N PRO A 91 21.49 2.56 -1.15
CA PRO A 91 21.50 4.00 -0.98
C PRO A 91 21.63 4.69 -2.36
N LEU A 92 20.58 5.41 -2.77
CA LEU A 92 20.48 6.04 -4.08
C LEU A 92 21.15 7.42 -4.12
N LYS A 93 21.79 7.72 -5.25
CA LYS A 93 22.38 9.04 -5.57
C LYS A 93 21.72 9.63 -6.81
N HIS A 94 21.84 10.95 -6.96
CA HIS A 94 21.37 11.65 -8.15
C HIS A 94 21.93 11.03 -9.45
N GLY A 95 21.05 10.79 -10.43
CA GLY A 95 21.37 10.18 -11.72
C GLY A 95 21.58 8.67 -11.70
N GLN A 96 21.47 8.03 -10.53
CA GLN A 96 21.63 6.58 -10.42
C GLN A 96 20.43 5.85 -11.03
N ARG A 97 20.71 4.83 -11.86
CA ARG A 97 19.69 3.92 -12.37
C ARG A 97 19.52 2.73 -11.43
N PHE A 98 18.29 2.32 -11.26
CA PHE A 98 17.90 1.21 -10.39
C PHE A 98 16.55 0.64 -10.85
N GLY A 99 16.10 -0.45 -10.24
CA GLY A 99 14.79 -1.04 -10.55
C GLY A 99 14.79 -2.55 -10.41
N VAL A 100 13.92 -3.18 -11.19
CA VAL A 100 13.79 -4.64 -11.29
C VAL A 100 13.88 -5.04 -12.75
N GLN A 101 13.98 -6.34 -13.05
CA GLN A 101 14.02 -6.79 -14.43
C GLN A 101 12.81 -6.27 -15.22
N GLY A 102 13.04 -5.61 -16.33
CA GLY A 102 12.02 -5.02 -17.20
C GLY A 102 11.42 -3.68 -16.74
N VAL A 103 11.81 -3.18 -15.55
CA VAL A 103 11.42 -1.85 -15.05
C VAL A 103 12.64 -1.12 -14.53
N GLU A 104 13.12 -0.13 -15.26
CA GLU A 104 14.28 0.69 -14.88
C GLU A 104 13.85 2.13 -14.58
N LEU A 105 14.32 2.66 -13.46
CA LEU A 105 14.10 4.02 -12.98
C LEU A 105 15.43 4.78 -12.85
N GLU A 106 15.39 6.10 -13.07
CA GLU A 106 16.45 7.04 -12.70
C GLU A 106 16.06 7.78 -11.42
N ALA A 107 16.95 7.78 -10.43
CA ALA A 107 16.80 8.57 -9.21
C ALA A 107 17.31 9.99 -9.44
N ARG A 108 16.44 11.00 -9.28
CA ARG A 108 16.84 12.42 -9.28
C ARG A 108 16.70 13.01 -7.89
N ALA A 109 17.80 13.57 -7.36
CA ALA A 109 17.71 14.36 -6.14
C ALA A 109 16.84 15.59 -6.41
N THR A 110 15.79 15.76 -5.64
CA THR A 110 14.83 16.86 -5.72
C THR A 110 14.54 17.43 -4.33
N PRO A 111 15.62 17.87 -3.59
CA PRO A 111 15.48 18.37 -2.22
C PRO A 111 14.65 19.65 -2.16
N GLY A 112 14.17 19.97 -0.95
CA GLY A 112 13.49 21.21 -0.65
C GLY A 112 12.18 21.06 0.10
N HIS A 113 11.40 19.99 -0.10
CA HIS A 113 10.40 19.56 0.88
C HIS A 113 11.13 18.97 2.10
N THR A 114 11.99 17.98 1.88
CA THR A 114 13.06 17.57 2.79
C THR A 114 14.41 17.64 2.06
N ASP A 115 15.52 17.50 2.78
CA ASP A 115 16.86 17.41 2.16
C ASP A 115 17.11 16.08 1.44
N GLY A 116 16.36 15.04 1.81
CA GLY A 116 16.45 13.68 1.27
C GLY A 116 15.47 13.35 0.15
N CYS A 117 14.71 14.33 -0.36
CA CYS A 117 13.73 14.04 -1.42
C CYS A 117 14.39 13.57 -2.71
N MET A 118 13.82 12.50 -3.26
CA MET A 118 14.10 11.94 -4.58
C MET A 118 12.84 11.85 -5.42
N SER A 119 12.98 12.10 -6.71
CA SER A 119 11.98 11.75 -7.71
C SER A 119 12.49 10.61 -8.58
N TYR A 120 11.61 9.67 -8.93
CA TYR A 120 11.96 8.48 -9.71
C TYR A 120 11.34 8.56 -11.09
N ILE A 121 12.17 8.56 -12.13
CA ILE A 121 11.74 8.72 -13.51
C ILE A 121 11.87 7.39 -14.23
N LEU A 122 10.80 6.92 -14.87
CA LEU A 122 10.89 5.74 -15.74
C LEU A 122 11.87 6.00 -16.89
N SER A 123 12.66 5.00 -17.28
CA SER A 123 13.77 5.16 -18.23
C SER A 123 13.37 5.74 -19.59
N ASP A 124 12.10 5.56 -20.00
CA ASP A 124 11.53 6.15 -21.22
C ASP A 124 10.93 7.55 -21.01
N GLN A 125 11.01 8.09 -19.80
CA GLN A 125 10.48 9.39 -19.38
C GLN A 125 8.95 9.52 -19.55
N SER A 126 8.22 8.41 -19.62
CA SER A 126 6.75 8.43 -19.71
C SER A 126 6.09 8.73 -18.35
N MET A 127 6.76 8.42 -17.24
CA MET A 127 6.25 8.59 -15.87
C MET A 127 7.32 9.13 -14.94
N VAL A 128 6.91 9.98 -14.00
CA VAL A 128 7.76 10.44 -12.87
C VAL A 128 6.98 10.35 -11.56
N PHE A 129 7.60 9.73 -10.55
CA PHE A 129 7.11 9.62 -9.18
C PHE A 129 7.81 10.69 -8.36
N THR A 130 7.07 11.74 -8.00
CA THR A 130 7.67 13.01 -7.53
C THR A 130 7.74 13.15 -6.02
N GLY A 131 7.23 12.14 -5.27
CA GLY A 131 7.10 12.31 -3.83
C GLY A 131 6.31 13.57 -3.51
N ASP A 132 6.80 14.33 -2.55
CA ASP A 132 6.24 15.63 -2.16
C ASP A 132 6.96 16.82 -2.80
N THR A 133 7.92 16.58 -3.70
CA THR A 133 8.56 17.66 -4.43
C THR A 133 7.56 18.40 -5.32
N LEU A 134 6.75 17.67 -6.09
CA LEU A 134 5.71 18.21 -6.95
C LEU A 134 4.41 17.44 -6.77
N LEU A 135 3.34 18.13 -6.36
CA LEU A 135 1.98 17.60 -6.25
C LEU A 135 1.12 18.12 -7.40
N ILE A 136 -0.04 17.50 -7.60
CA ILE A 136 -0.99 17.96 -8.62
C ILE A 136 -1.53 19.35 -8.25
N ARG A 137 -1.17 20.36 -9.02
CA ARG A 137 -1.48 21.80 -8.79
C ARG A 137 -0.90 22.35 -7.49
N GLY A 138 0.21 21.77 -7.02
CA GLY A 138 0.86 22.17 -5.79
C GLY A 138 2.26 21.57 -5.63
N CYS A 139 2.81 21.65 -4.44
CA CYS A 139 4.04 20.99 -4.01
C CYS A 139 3.97 20.72 -2.51
N GLY A 140 4.89 19.94 -1.97
CA GLY A 140 5.04 19.76 -0.54
C GLY A 140 5.41 21.06 0.17
N ARG A 141 5.27 21.08 1.48
CA ARG A 141 5.73 22.17 2.35
C ARG A 141 7.26 22.12 2.47
N SER A 142 7.87 23.21 2.92
CA SER A 142 9.33 23.32 3.02
C SER A 142 9.82 23.91 4.35
N ASP A 143 8.98 23.85 5.37
CA ASP A 143 9.22 24.47 6.68
C ASP A 143 9.59 23.46 7.77
N PHE A 144 9.79 22.17 7.43
CA PHE A 144 10.23 21.09 8.33
C PHE A 144 11.33 20.25 7.69
N GLN A 145 11.96 19.34 8.44
CA GLN A 145 12.91 18.31 7.99
C GLN A 145 14.00 18.86 7.04
N GLN A 146 14.65 19.94 7.43
CA GLN A 146 15.67 20.65 6.62
C GLN A 146 15.13 21.15 5.28
N GLY A 147 13.82 21.37 5.17
CA GLY A 147 13.19 21.91 3.98
C GLY A 147 13.65 23.34 3.64
N ASN A 148 13.61 23.67 2.35
CA ASN A 148 14.01 24.97 1.84
C ASN A 148 13.21 25.33 0.59
N ALA A 149 12.48 26.44 0.63
CA ALA A 149 11.60 26.83 -0.47
C ALA A 149 12.36 27.18 -1.75
N SER A 150 13.51 27.86 -1.67
CA SER A 150 14.35 28.18 -2.82
C SER A 150 14.88 26.91 -3.48
N THR A 151 15.41 25.98 -2.68
CA THR A 151 15.87 24.68 -3.17
C THR A 151 14.73 23.87 -3.82
N LEU A 152 13.52 23.90 -3.23
CA LEU A 152 12.35 23.24 -3.80
C LEU A 152 11.97 23.82 -5.16
N TYR A 153 12.00 25.15 -5.29
CA TYR A 153 11.75 25.81 -6.57
C TYR A 153 12.71 25.32 -7.66
N HIS A 154 14.02 25.30 -7.38
CA HIS A 154 15.04 24.82 -8.32
C HIS A 154 14.88 23.31 -8.61
N SER A 155 14.57 22.50 -7.61
CA SER A 155 14.29 21.07 -7.82
C SER A 155 13.12 20.85 -8.79
N ILE A 156 12.04 21.62 -8.67
CA ILE A 156 10.89 21.52 -9.57
C ILE A 156 11.26 22.03 -10.97
N THR A 157 11.82 23.26 -11.06
CA THR A 157 12.01 23.94 -12.34
C THR A 157 13.16 23.37 -13.17
N GLU A 158 14.25 22.94 -12.53
CA GLU A 158 15.44 22.44 -13.22
C GLU A 158 15.44 20.92 -13.38
N GLN A 159 14.94 20.17 -12.39
CA GLN A 159 14.98 18.71 -12.43
C GLN A 159 13.71 18.11 -13.03
N LEU A 160 12.51 18.57 -12.62
CA LEU A 160 11.26 17.99 -13.08
C LEU A 160 10.75 18.65 -14.36
N PHE A 161 10.78 19.97 -14.44
CA PHE A 161 10.32 20.69 -15.64
C PHE A 161 11.26 20.54 -16.85
N SER A 162 12.43 19.91 -16.69
CA SER A 162 13.29 19.47 -17.79
C SER A 162 12.74 18.22 -18.52
N LEU A 163 11.80 17.49 -17.91
CA LEU A 163 11.17 16.33 -18.53
C LEU A 163 10.20 16.73 -19.66
N PRO A 164 9.89 15.80 -20.58
CA PRO A 164 8.89 16.03 -21.62
C PRO A 164 7.53 16.46 -21.04
N ASP A 165 6.84 17.37 -21.70
CA ASP A 165 5.52 17.85 -21.24
C ASP A 165 4.47 16.73 -21.14
N THR A 166 4.64 15.66 -21.91
CA THR A 166 3.78 14.45 -21.87
C THR A 166 4.11 13.49 -20.74
N CYS A 167 5.21 13.69 -20.01
CA CYS A 167 5.58 12.86 -18.88
C CYS A 167 4.50 12.95 -17.79
N ALA A 168 3.91 11.81 -17.44
CA ALA A 168 2.87 11.73 -16.41
C ALA A 168 3.47 11.89 -15.01
N VAL A 169 2.85 12.73 -14.19
CA VAL A 169 3.26 13.05 -12.82
C VAL A 169 2.43 12.26 -11.83
N PHE A 170 3.11 11.52 -10.96
CA PHE A 170 2.54 10.71 -9.89
C PHE A 170 3.13 11.15 -8.54
N PRO A 171 2.41 11.97 -7.75
CA PRO A 171 2.89 12.48 -6.45
C PRO A 171 2.70 11.45 -5.32
N ALA A 172 3.37 11.66 -4.18
CA ALA A 172 3.10 10.85 -2.99
C ALA A 172 1.71 11.13 -2.39
N HIS A 173 1.18 12.35 -2.54
CA HIS A 173 -0.09 12.74 -1.92
C HIS A 173 -1.04 13.43 -2.90
N ASP A 174 -2.36 13.20 -2.71
CA ASP A 174 -3.41 14.09 -3.17
C ASP A 174 -4.60 14.07 -2.20
N TYR A 175 -5.01 15.25 -1.78
CA TYR A 175 -6.08 15.45 -0.79
C TYR A 175 -7.46 15.67 -1.43
N ASN A 176 -7.54 15.62 -2.78
CA ASN A 176 -8.75 15.90 -3.56
C ASN A 176 -9.15 14.72 -4.47
N GLY A 177 -8.45 13.59 -4.38
CA GLY A 177 -8.74 12.39 -5.18
C GLY A 177 -8.26 12.47 -6.63
N ARG A 178 -7.33 13.38 -6.97
CA ARG A 178 -6.70 13.43 -8.29
C ARG A 178 -5.61 12.39 -8.36
N THR A 179 -5.55 11.64 -9.45
CA THR A 179 -4.68 10.46 -9.55
C THR A 179 -3.38 10.72 -10.32
N GLN A 180 -3.38 11.68 -11.23
CA GLN A 180 -2.21 12.02 -12.05
C GLN A 180 -2.34 13.41 -12.66
N SER A 181 -1.22 13.94 -13.10
CA SER A 181 -1.08 15.13 -13.93
C SER A 181 -0.02 14.89 -15.01
N THR A 182 0.41 15.92 -15.71
CA THR A 182 1.57 15.87 -16.61
C THR A 182 2.53 17.03 -16.31
N ILE A 183 3.79 16.89 -16.72
CA ILE A 183 4.77 17.97 -16.58
C ILE A 183 4.29 19.23 -17.30
N GLY A 184 3.72 19.11 -18.50
CA GLY A 184 3.17 20.25 -19.25
C GLY A 184 2.02 20.95 -18.51
N GLU A 185 1.12 20.18 -17.89
CA GLU A 185 0.06 20.75 -17.08
C GLU A 185 0.58 21.47 -15.84
N GLU A 186 1.56 20.88 -15.14
CA GLU A 186 2.13 21.52 -13.96
C GLU A 186 2.95 22.76 -14.31
N LYS A 187 3.70 22.77 -15.41
CA LYS A 187 4.34 24.00 -15.93
C LYS A 187 3.34 25.12 -16.18
N GLN A 188 2.16 24.81 -16.68
CA GLN A 188 1.16 25.81 -17.06
C GLN A 188 0.24 26.20 -15.90
N PHE A 189 -0.24 25.24 -15.13
CA PHE A 189 -1.38 25.43 -14.24
C PHE A 189 -1.09 25.19 -12.75
N ASN A 190 0.16 24.83 -12.36
CA ASN A 190 0.48 24.70 -10.96
C ASN A 190 0.37 26.04 -10.26
N ALA A 191 -0.47 26.09 -9.21
CA ALA A 191 -0.80 27.36 -8.54
C ALA A 191 0.38 27.99 -7.77
N ARG A 192 1.46 27.21 -7.55
CA ARG A 192 2.63 27.67 -6.76
C ARG A 192 3.84 27.98 -7.63
N VAL A 193 4.10 27.15 -8.64
CA VAL A 193 5.36 27.17 -9.41
C VAL A 193 5.11 27.23 -10.92
N GLY A 194 3.87 27.20 -11.37
CA GLY A 194 3.51 27.22 -12.80
C GLY A 194 3.32 28.62 -13.37
N GLY A 195 3.07 28.68 -14.69
CA GLY A 195 2.80 29.91 -15.42
C GLY A 195 4.01 30.85 -15.43
N GLN A 196 3.84 32.04 -14.89
CA GLN A 196 4.87 33.11 -14.83
C GLN A 196 5.49 33.24 -13.42
N ALA A 197 5.22 32.29 -12.49
CA ALA A 197 5.76 32.36 -11.15
C ALA A 197 7.28 32.25 -11.17
N ASN A 198 7.94 33.22 -10.55
CA ASN A 198 9.39 33.18 -10.36
C ASN A 198 9.74 32.73 -8.94
N GLU A 199 11.03 32.57 -8.65
CA GLU A 199 11.51 32.11 -7.35
C GLU A 199 11.02 32.99 -6.19
N THR A 200 11.03 34.33 -6.38
CA THR A 200 10.59 35.27 -5.34
C THR A 200 9.11 35.10 -5.00
N ASP A 201 8.26 34.92 -6.01
CA ASP A 201 6.84 34.65 -5.85
C ASP A 201 6.63 33.34 -5.09
N PHE A 202 7.33 32.30 -5.51
CA PHE A 202 7.24 30.96 -4.90
C PHE A 202 7.69 30.98 -3.43
N VAL A 203 8.86 31.52 -3.13
CA VAL A 203 9.38 31.62 -1.75
C VAL A 203 8.47 32.47 -0.86
N GLY A 204 7.94 33.57 -1.40
CA GLY A 204 6.97 34.40 -0.69
C GLY A 204 5.68 33.64 -0.37
N TYR A 205 5.15 32.88 -1.31
CA TYR A 205 3.99 32.03 -1.12
C TYR A 205 4.24 30.96 -0.04
N MET A 206 5.36 30.23 -0.14
CA MET A 206 5.70 29.15 0.79
C MET A 206 5.84 29.66 2.23
N LYS A 207 6.45 30.84 2.44
CA LYS A 207 6.54 31.48 3.76
C LYS A 207 5.19 31.89 4.34
N ALA A 208 4.21 32.22 3.50
CA ALA A 208 2.90 32.66 3.91
C ALA A 208 1.92 31.52 4.24
N MET A 209 2.26 30.26 3.89
CA MET A 209 1.34 29.12 4.04
C MET A 209 0.91 28.84 5.48
N GLN A 210 1.80 29.01 6.46
CA GLN A 210 1.51 28.81 7.90
C GLN A 210 0.67 27.55 8.20
N LEU A 211 1.03 26.41 7.61
CA LEU A 211 0.31 25.15 7.79
C LEU A 211 0.45 24.64 9.24
N PRO A 212 -0.57 23.97 9.79
CA PRO A 212 -0.46 23.34 11.10
C PRO A 212 0.67 22.30 11.11
N HIS A 213 1.20 22.04 12.31
CA HIS A 213 2.22 21.01 12.53
C HIS A 213 1.71 19.65 12.06
N PRO A 214 2.48 18.83 11.30
CA PRO A 214 2.07 17.50 10.91
C PRO A 214 1.84 16.61 12.14
N LYS A 215 0.66 15.99 12.24
CA LYS A 215 0.21 15.30 13.46
C LYS A 215 1.08 14.10 13.86
N LYS A 216 1.69 13.42 12.89
CA LYS A 216 2.45 12.18 13.10
C LYS A 216 3.97 12.37 12.96
N ILE A 217 4.49 13.59 12.77
CA ILE A 217 5.90 13.83 12.46
C ILE A 217 6.84 13.25 13.52
N ASP A 218 6.47 13.38 14.81
CA ASP A 218 7.29 12.93 15.94
C ASP A 218 7.35 11.39 16.06
N GLU A 219 6.41 10.68 15.45
CA GLU A 219 6.36 9.23 15.37
C GLU A 219 6.92 8.72 14.03
N ALA A 220 6.45 9.27 12.92
CA ALA A 220 6.73 8.76 11.58
C ALA A 220 8.20 9.01 11.18
N VAL A 221 8.74 10.21 11.40
CA VAL A 221 10.11 10.54 10.97
C VAL A 221 11.15 9.65 11.65
N PRO A 222 11.16 9.47 12.99
CA PRO A 222 12.09 8.54 13.63
C PRO A 222 11.92 7.08 13.18
N ALA A 223 10.69 6.65 12.93
CA ALA A 223 10.43 5.29 12.41
C ALA A 223 10.95 5.14 10.98
N ASN A 224 10.77 6.14 10.12
CA ASN A 224 11.21 6.12 8.73
C ASN A 224 12.73 6.21 8.59
N LEU A 225 13.43 6.84 9.54
CA LEU A 225 14.89 6.75 9.63
C LEU A 225 15.39 5.34 9.98
N ARG A 226 14.50 4.45 10.43
CA ARG A 226 14.76 3.01 10.60
C ARG A 226 14.04 2.16 9.53
N SER A 227 13.67 2.76 8.39
CA SER A 227 12.90 2.10 7.30
C SER A 227 11.58 1.47 7.77
N GLY A 228 10.94 2.02 8.79
CA GLY A 228 9.71 1.49 9.39
C GLY A 228 9.92 0.30 10.34
N CYS A 229 11.16 0.00 10.74
CA CYS A 229 11.42 -1.04 11.73
C CYS A 229 10.85 -0.63 13.11
N PRO A 230 9.99 -1.45 13.75
CA PRO A 230 9.53 -1.21 15.10
C PRO A 230 10.69 -1.08 16.12
N GLU A 231 10.49 -0.36 17.22
CA GLU A 231 11.55 -0.14 18.22
C GLU A 231 12.07 -1.44 18.86
N ASP A 232 11.18 -2.42 19.01
CA ASP A 232 11.54 -3.74 19.56
C ASP A 232 12.11 -4.71 18.49
N GLY A 233 12.19 -4.28 17.24
CA GLY A 233 12.69 -5.06 16.11
C GLY A 233 11.85 -6.30 15.77
N LYS A 234 10.62 -6.38 16.28
CA LYS A 234 9.76 -7.54 16.04
C LYS A 234 8.78 -7.29 14.91
N VAL A 235 8.60 -8.30 14.08
CA VAL A 235 7.51 -8.31 13.11
C VAL A 235 6.19 -8.32 13.89
N PRO A 236 5.26 -7.38 13.60
CA PRO A 236 3.94 -7.40 14.22
C PRO A 236 3.28 -8.77 14.11
N GLY A 237 2.71 -9.24 15.22
CA GLY A 237 2.12 -10.57 15.28
C GLY A 237 1.01 -10.76 14.25
N GLU A 238 1.01 -11.89 13.60
CA GLU A 238 -0.13 -12.37 12.82
C GLU A 238 -1.26 -12.80 13.76
N ALA A 239 -2.45 -13.06 13.22
CA ALA A 239 -3.57 -13.49 14.03
C ALA A 239 -3.20 -14.77 14.83
N ASP A 240 -3.38 -14.72 16.14
CA ASP A 240 -2.98 -15.78 17.09
C ASP A 240 -3.84 -17.04 17.03
N TRP A 241 -4.92 -17.03 16.23
CA TRP A 241 -5.94 -18.07 16.20
C TRP A 241 -6.00 -18.87 14.90
N ALA A 242 -5.42 -18.35 13.79
CA ALA A 242 -5.37 -19.04 12.51
C ALA A 242 -4.23 -18.50 11.64
N ASP A 243 -3.76 -19.36 10.71
CA ASP A 243 -2.88 -18.93 9.61
C ASP A 243 -3.76 -18.26 8.53
N LEU A 244 -3.89 -16.93 8.63
CA LEU A 244 -4.77 -16.14 7.78
C LEU A 244 -4.05 -15.61 6.54
N ARG A 245 -4.68 -15.84 5.41
CA ARG A 245 -4.38 -15.12 4.18
C ARG A 245 -5.40 -13.99 4.01
N ILE A 246 -4.94 -12.76 3.85
CA ILE A 246 -5.81 -11.63 3.54
C ILE A 246 -5.87 -11.46 2.01
N THR A 247 -7.07 -11.34 1.44
CA THR A 247 -7.24 -10.99 0.02
C THR A 247 -7.06 -9.50 -0.18
N PHE A 248 -6.85 -9.05 -1.44
CA PHE A 248 -6.79 -7.62 -1.76
C PHE A 248 -8.07 -6.84 -1.36
N ALA A 249 -9.22 -7.52 -1.37
CA ALA A 249 -10.48 -6.98 -0.87
C ALA A 249 -10.59 -6.93 0.67
N GLY A 250 -9.52 -7.30 1.41
CA GLY A 250 -9.48 -7.27 2.88
C GLY A 250 -10.20 -8.43 3.57
N VAL A 251 -10.53 -9.50 2.82
CA VAL A 251 -11.21 -10.68 3.39
C VAL A 251 -10.15 -11.64 3.93
N PRO A 252 -10.18 -11.99 5.23
CA PRO A 252 -9.36 -13.06 5.77
C PRO A 252 -9.87 -14.43 5.29
N GLU A 253 -8.94 -15.26 4.83
CA GLU A 253 -9.20 -16.62 4.36
C GLU A 253 -8.29 -17.62 5.07
N VAL A 254 -8.79 -18.85 5.24
CA VAL A 254 -8.01 -20.00 5.67
C VAL A 254 -7.95 -21.04 4.55
N GLU A 255 -6.84 -21.76 4.46
CA GLU A 255 -6.71 -22.87 3.51
C GLU A 255 -7.55 -24.08 3.96
N PRO A 256 -8.07 -24.90 3.02
CA PRO A 256 -8.83 -26.11 3.35
C PRO A 256 -8.10 -27.07 4.28
N GLU A 257 -6.79 -27.25 4.07
CA GLU A 257 -5.94 -28.14 4.88
C GLU A 257 -5.85 -27.65 6.33
N TRP A 258 -5.75 -26.32 6.52
CA TRP A 258 -5.77 -25.72 7.86
C TRP A 258 -7.10 -25.98 8.57
N LEU A 259 -8.24 -25.80 7.89
CA LEU A 259 -9.56 -26.04 8.47
C LEU A 259 -9.72 -27.50 8.90
N ILE A 260 -9.31 -28.45 8.07
CA ILE A 260 -9.40 -29.89 8.39
C ILE A 260 -8.64 -30.21 9.69
N GLN A 261 -7.45 -29.63 9.87
CA GLN A 261 -6.59 -29.86 11.04
C GLN A 261 -7.10 -29.17 12.31
N ASN A 262 -7.84 -28.07 12.18
CA ASN A 262 -8.23 -27.20 13.29
C ASN A 262 -9.74 -27.19 13.60
N GLN A 263 -10.53 -28.09 13.03
CA GLN A 263 -11.98 -28.15 13.23
C GLN A 263 -12.45 -28.10 14.71
N PRO A 264 -11.82 -28.76 15.67
CA PRO A 264 -12.27 -28.72 17.07
C PRO A 264 -12.16 -27.32 17.70
N SER A 265 -11.29 -26.47 17.20
CA SER A 265 -11.00 -25.13 17.74
C SER A 265 -11.82 -24.01 17.11
N VAL A 266 -12.59 -24.29 16.05
CA VAL A 266 -13.37 -23.31 15.32
C VAL A 266 -14.82 -23.73 15.16
N SER A 267 -15.71 -22.78 14.87
CA SER A 267 -17.06 -23.03 14.38
C SER A 267 -17.11 -22.85 12.88
N VAL A 268 -17.77 -23.75 12.18
CA VAL A 268 -17.93 -23.65 10.72
C VAL A 268 -19.37 -23.23 10.40
N LEU A 269 -19.51 -22.18 9.59
CA LEU A 269 -20.78 -21.63 9.16
C LEU A 269 -20.94 -21.85 7.64
N ASP A 270 -21.87 -22.73 7.26
CA ASP A 270 -22.25 -22.93 5.86
C ASP A 270 -23.32 -21.91 5.44
N VAL A 271 -22.99 -21.07 4.44
CA VAL A 271 -23.89 -20.02 3.96
C VAL A 271 -24.47 -20.31 2.58
N ARG A 272 -24.48 -21.58 2.17
CA ARG A 272 -25.13 -22.02 0.93
C ARG A 272 -26.66 -21.96 1.05
N GLU A 273 -27.35 -22.03 -0.09
CA GLU A 273 -28.80 -22.19 -0.09
C GLU A 273 -29.19 -23.61 0.34
N PRO A 274 -30.41 -23.81 0.90
CA PRO A 274 -30.82 -25.10 1.40
C PRO A 274 -30.72 -26.24 0.37
N ASP A 275 -31.10 -25.98 -0.87
CA ASP A 275 -31.04 -26.96 -1.96
C ASP A 275 -29.62 -27.42 -2.24
N GLU A 276 -28.65 -26.52 -2.19
CA GLU A 276 -27.22 -26.84 -2.39
C GLU A 276 -26.66 -27.70 -1.26
N VAL A 277 -27.18 -27.56 -0.05
CA VAL A 277 -26.78 -28.40 1.11
C VAL A 277 -27.33 -29.81 0.99
N ILE A 278 -28.53 -29.95 0.45
CA ILE A 278 -29.18 -31.25 0.21
C ILE A 278 -28.49 -32.01 -0.94
N GLU A 279 -28.14 -31.30 -2.03
CA GLU A 279 -27.49 -31.88 -3.22
C GLU A 279 -26.01 -32.22 -3.03
N GLY A 280 -25.32 -31.48 -2.15
CA GLY A 280 -23.88 -31.61 -1.92
C GLY A 280 -23.53 -31.56 -0.45
N GLU A 281 -23.28 -32.68 0.17
CA GLU A 281 -22.85 -32.76 1.55
C GLU A 281 -21.51 -32.10 1.77
N CYS A 282 -21.29 -31.53 2.96
CA CYS A 282 -19.95 -31.15 3.41
C CYS A 282 -19.08 -32.42 3.46
N PRO A 283 -17.76 -32.27 3.21
CA PRO A 283 -16.82 -33.40 3.33
C PRO A 283 -17.01 -34.15 4.64
N GLN A 284 -16.88 -35.49 4.60
CA GLN A 284 -17.07 -36.33 5.78
C GLN A 284 -16.23 -35.83 6.95
N GLY A 285 -16.92 -35.63 8.09
CA GLY A 285 -16.28 -35.16 9.33
C GLY A 285 -16.29 -33.63 9.53
N LEU A 286 -16.75 -32.84 8.56
CA LEU A 286 -16.91 -31.39 8.73
C LEU A 286 -18.31 -31.07 9.28
N HIS A 287 -18.37 -30.72 10.55
CA HIS A 287 -19.61 -30.26 11.18
C HIS A 287 -19.79 -28.78 10.98
N SER A 288 -20.89 -28.35 10.36
CA SER A 288 -21.18 -26.92 10.11
C SER A 288 -22.59 -26.59 10.61
N GLN A 289 -22.72 -25.35 11.13
CA GLN A 289 -24.01 -24.71 11.29
C GLN A 289 -24.45 -24.20 9.92
N HIS A 290 -25.73 -24.37 9.57
CA HIS A 290 -26.25 -23.86 8.30
C HIS A 290 -27.15 -22.66 8.52
N ILE A 291 -26.75 -21.52 7.93
CA ILE A 291 -27.56 -20.30 7.85
C ILE A 291 -27.33 -19.73 6.45
N PRO A 292 -28.33 -19.77 5.55
CA PRO A 292 -28.20 -19.20 4.22
C PRO A 292 -27.79 -17.73 4.26
N LEU A 293 -26.94 -17.31 3.32
CA LEU A 293 -26.39 -15.94 3.31
C LEU A 293 -27.49 -14.88 3.40
N GLY A 294 -28.61 -15.07 2.71
CA GLY A 294 -29.75 -14.14 2.71
C GLY A 294 -30.45 -13.98 4.06
N GLN A 295 -30.24 -14.93 4.99
CA GLN A 295 -30.81 -14.89 6.35
C GLN A 295 -29.77 -14.48 7.41
N LEU A 296 -28.50 -14.40 7.05
CA LEU A 296 -27.42 -14.26 8.03
C LEU A 296 -27.52 -12.96 8.84
N ARG A 297 -27.89 -11.84 8.23
CA ARG A 297 -28.02 -10.54 8.93
C ARG A 297 -29.03 -10.59 10.08
N ASP A 298 -30.14 -11.30 9.89
CA ASP A 298 -31.21 -11.42 10.87
C ASP A 298 -30.92 -12.50 11.93
N ARG A 299 -29.92 -13.35 11.68
CA ARG A 299 -29.62 -14.53 12.50
C ARG A 299 -28.18 -14.55 13.01
N VAL A 300 -27.48 -13.41 13.01
CA VAL A 300 -26.08 -13.31 13.46
C VAL A 300 -25.90 -13.78 14.91
N ASP A 301 -26.91 -13.55 15.76
CA ASP A 301 -26.87 -13.95 17.17
C ASP A 301 -26.89 -15.49 17.39
N GLU A 302 -27.32 -16.25 16.39
CA GLU A 302 -27.28 -17.71 16.40
C GLU A 302 -25.87 -18.26 16.12
N VAL A 303 -24.99 -17.47 15.54
CA VAL A 303 -23.61 -17.88 15.21
C VAL A 303 -22.77 -17.97 16.49
N ALA A 304 -22.01 -19.06 16.65
CA ALA A 304 -21.14 -19.28 17.80
C ALA A 304 -20.31 -18.03 18.18
N GLN A 305 -20.27 -17.73 19.49
CA GLN A 305 -19.59 -16.56 20.04
C GLN A 305 -18.29 -16.90 20.79
N ASP A 306 -18.15 -18.16 21.18
CA ASP A 306 -17.06 -18.66 22.01
C ASP A 306 -15.83 -19.13 21.22
N LYS A 307 -15.97 -19.28 19.90
CA LYS A 307 -14.91 -19.75 18.99
C LYS A 307 -14.78 -18.86 17.76
N PRO A 308 -13.61 -18.85 17.12
CA PRO A 308 -13.45 -18.30 15.79
C PRO A 308 -14.40 -18.95 14.78
N VAL A 309 -14.90 -18.20 13.81
CA VAL A 309 -15.87 -18.68 12.82
C VAL A 309 -15.24 -18.74 11.44
N ILE A 310 -15.30 -19.93 10.82
CA ILE A 310 -14.93 -20.12 9.42
C ILE A 310 -16.21 -20.24 8.60
N THR A 311 -16.42 -19.27 7.71
CA THR A 311 -17.55 -19.29 6.78
C THR A 311 -17.21 -20.09 5.55
N LEU A 312 -18.14 -20.90 5.05
CA LEU A 312 -17.97 -21.65 3.81
C LEU A 312 -19.17 -21.50 2.87
N CYS A 313 -18.90 -21.63 1.59
CA CYS A 313 -19.90 -21.80 0.55
C CYS A 313 -19.30 -22.64 -0.59
N ARG A 314 -19.96 -22.72 -1.73
CA ARG A 314 -19.48 -23.52 -2.86
C ARG A 314 -18.09 -23.05 -3.37
N SER A 315 -17.86 -21.73 -3.58
CA SER A 315 -16.68 -21.18 -4.29
C SER A 315 -15.91 -20.08 -3.54
N GLY A 316 -16.24 -19.81 -2.27
CA GLY A 316 -15.59 -18.74 -1.50
C GLY A 316 -16.25 -17.36 -1.60
N ARG A 317 -17.10 -17.10 -2.59
CA ARG A 317 -17.64 -15.73 -2.83
C ARG A 317 -18.70 -15.32 -1.79
N ARG A 318 -19.69 -16.17 -1.52
CA ARG A 318 -20.72 -15.91 -0.49
C ARG A 318 -20.15 -15.94 0.91
N SER A 319 -19.20 -16.83 1.17
CA SER A 319 -18.52 -16.91 2.46
C SER A 319 -17.68 -15.66 2.74
N ALA A 320 -17.05 -15.07 1.73
CA ALA A 320 -16.38 -13.76 1.86
C ALA A 320 -17.36 -12.65 2.28
N MET A 321 -18.56 -12.60 1.70
CA MET A 321 -19.61 -11.66 2.12
C MET A 321 -20.09 -11.95 3.54
N ALA A 322 -20.21 -13.23 3.91
CA ALA A 322 -20.56 -13.60 5.28
C ALA A 322 -19.54 -13.12 6.31
N VAL A 323 -18.24 -13.16 5.99
CA VAL A 323 -17.19 -12.55 6.82
C VAL A 323 -17.45 -11.04 7.03
N SER A 324 -17.79 -10.31 5.98
CA SER A 324 -18.10 -8.87 6.10
C SER A 324 -19.30 -8.63 7.00
N ILE A 325 -20.38 -9.40 6.82
CA ILE A 325 -21.59 -9.30 7.67
C ILE A 325 -21.25 -9.56 9.13
N LEU A 326 -20.49 -10.62 9.42
CA LEU A 326 -20.10 -10.96 10.79
C LEU A 326 -19.22 -9.89 11.43
N LYS A 327 -18.26 -9.29 10.67
CA LYS A 327 -17.44 -8.17 11.13
C LYS A 327 -18.25 -6.93 11.43
N GLU A 328 -19.22 -6.57 10.58
CA GLU A 328 -20.16 -5.46 10.82
C GLU A 328 -20.91 -5.60 12.17
N HIS A 329 -21.11 -6.84 12.64
CA HIS A 329 -21.74 -7.17 13.92
C HIS A 329 -20.72 -7.45 15.05
N GLY A 330 -19.48 -6.96 14.91
CA GLY A 330 -18.48 -7.00 15.97
C GLY A 330 -17.77 -8.34 16.14
N ARG A 331 -17.85 -9.26 15.16
CA ARG A 331 -17.11 -10.53 15.18
C ARG A 331 -15.70 -10.32 14.61
N GLU A 332 -14.67 -10.35 15.42
CA GLU A 332 -13.30 -10.11 15.01
C GLU A 332 -12.61 -11.37 14.44
N LYS A 333 -12.80 -12.53 15.11
CA LYS A 333 -12.16 -13.79 14.73
C LYS A 333 -13.02 -14.55 13.72
N VAL A 334 -13.04 -14.04 12.47
CA VAL A 334 -13.80 -14.64 11.36
C VAL A 334 -12.95 -14.73 10.10
N ALA A 335 -13.07 -15.81 9.35
CA ALA A 335 -12.42 -16.00 8.06
C ALA A 335 -13.29 -16.81 7.10
N SER A 336 -13.04 -16.67 5.80
CA SER A 336 -13.68 -17.46 4.75
C SER A 336 -12.84 -18.70 4.41
N LEU A 337 -13.47 -19.81 4.10
CA LEU A 337 -12.79 -20.95 3.49
C LEU A 337 -12.40 -20.61 2.07
N ARG A 338 -11.10 -20.56 1.80
CA ARG A 338 -10.53 -20.19 0.50
C ARG A 338 -10.99 -21.16 -0.59
N GLY A 339 -11.59 -20.59 -1.66
CA GLY A 339 -12.10 -21.37 -2.78
C GLY A 339 -13.34 -22.19 -2.46
N GLY A 340 -13.83 -22.16 -1.21
CA GLY A 340 -15.00 -22.89 -0.74
C GLY A 340 -14.87 -24.40 -0.88
N LEU A 341 -15.99 -25.08 -0.95
CA LEU A 341 -16.03 -26.55 -1.09
C LEU A 341 -15.41 -27.05 -2.42
N LEU A 342 -15.41 -26.22 -3.47
CA LEU A 342 -14.76 -26.62 -4.74
C LEU A 342 -13.26 -26.87 -4.55
N LYS A 343 -12.56 -26.03 -3.78
CA LYS A 343 -11.14 -26.23 -3.51
C LYS A 343 -10.88 -27.33 -2.48
N MET A 344 -11.80 -27.52 -1.56
CA MET A 344 -11.72 -28.57 -0.54
C MET A 344 -11.86 -29.98 -1.11
N ASN A 345 -12.58 -30.10 -2.24
CA ASN A 345 -12.87 -31.37 -2.91
C ASN A 345 -11.96 -31.64 -4.13
N ALA A 346 -11.01 -30.70 -4.42
CA ALA A 346 -10.06 -30.82 -5.54
C ALA A 346 -8.79 -31.55 -5.09
#